data_c8702bb0cecfbd2c67ce58a515b7b741
#
_entry.id   c8702bb0cecfbd2c67ce58a515b7b741
#
_cell.length_a   1.000
_cell.length_b   1.000
_cell.length_c   1.000
_cell.angle_alpha   90.00
_cell.angle_beta   90.00
_cell.angle_gamma   90.00
#
_symmetry.space_group_name_H-M   'P 1'
#
loop_
_entity.id
_entity.type
_entity.pdbx_description
1 polymer ?
#
loop_
_entity_poly.entity_id
_entity_poly.type
_entity_poly.pdbx_seq_one_letter_code
_entity_poly.pdbx_strand_id
1 'polypeptide(L)'
;MNQREAAKISVVTVLLVVSLAIPLVHAADTSPMDLMARYILETARAFRTVYSKTIVEQSDRVGVKPSENWATESHGIMLPAQFVKAAGTEIKSFELGLIGLTPLYPSNLPKTQAETDALKKMMANPDLKMLTFADGNQFKGLAADYAITQACADCHNQHPASPKKDFRQGDLMGAIVVRLNTK
;
A
#
# COMPACT_ATOMS: atom_id res chain seq x y z
N MET A 1 -62.26 62.78 -37.14
CA MET A 1 -61.21 63.27 -36.20
C MET A 1 -60.78 62.07 -35.32
N ASN A 2 -59.69 61.46 -35.70
CA ASN A 2 -59.17 60.25 -35.08
C ASN A 2 -57.82 60.54 -34.47
N GLN A 3 -57.76 60.39 -33.14
CA GLN A 3 -56.50 60.35 -32.43
C GLN A 3 -56.04 58.90 -32.34
N ARG A 4 -54.89 58.60 -32.90
CA ARG A 4 -54.23 57.33 -32.74
C ARG A 4 -53.29 57.45 -31.54
N GLU A 5 -53.63 56.72 -30.45
CA GLU A 5 -52.70 56.50 -29.37
C GLU A 5 -51.66 55.48 -29.75
N ALA A 6 -50.39 55.89 -29.69
CA ALA A 6 -49.24 55.00 -29.88
C ALA A 6 -48.91 54.33 -28.53
N ALA A 7 -49.13 53.03 -28.47
CA ALA A 7 -48.68 52.21 -27.32
C ALA A 7 -47.15 52.10 -27.31
N LYS A 8 -46.52 52.64 -26.28
CA LYS A 8 -45.10 52.44 -26.00
C LYS A 8 -44.87 51.08 -25.36
N ILE A 9 -44.33 50.14 -26.11
CA ILE A 9 -43.86 48.86 -25.57
C ILE A 9 -42.53 49.08 -24.90
N SER A 10 -42.51 48.99 -23.59
CA SER A 10 -41.28 49.04 -22.78
C SER A 10 -40.70 47.64 -22.70
N VAL A 11 -39.61 47.39 -23.42
CA VAL A 11 -38.90 46.12 -23.34
C VAL A 11 -38.00 46.17 -22.11
N VAL A 12 -38.40 45.45 -21.06
CA VAL A 12 -37.58 45.22 -19.86
C VAL A 12 -36.67 44.04 -20.17
N THR A 13 -35.40 44.31 -20.43
CA THR A 13 -34.36 43.28 -20.59
C THR A 13 -33.97 42.76 -19.22
N VAL A 14 -34.44 41.60 -18.83
CA VAL A 14 -34.01 40.89 -17.59
C VAL A 14 -32.69 40.21 -17.92
N LEU A 15 -31.58 40.73 -17.42
CA LEU A 15 -30.28 40.09 -17.45
C LEU A 15 -30.26 38.98 -16.36
N LEU A 16 -30.41 37.74 -16.80
CA LEU A 16 -30.27 36.56 -15.98
C LEU A 16 -28.76 36.30 -15.76
N VAL A 17 -28.22 36.75 -14.63
CA VAL A 17 -26.86 36.40 -14.21
C VAL A 17 -26.86 34.97 -13.71
N VAL A 18 -26.52 34.01 -14.55
CA VAL A 18 -26.28 32.62 -14.15
C VAL A 18 -24.91 32.57 -13.47
N SER A 19 -24.89 32.61 -12.14
CA SER A 19 -23.70 32.32 -11.36
C SER A 19 -23.37 30.85 -11.49
N LEU A 20 -22.44 30.49 -12.38
CA LEU A 20 -21.80 29.18 -12.36
C LEU A 20 -20.96 29.06 -11.08
N ALA A 21 -21.52 28.45 -10.04
CA ALA A 21 -20.75 27.99 -8.91
C ALA A 21 -19.89 26.81 -9.38
N ILE A 22 -18.65 27.09 -9.77
CA ILE A 22 -17.64 26.04 -9.99
C ILE A 22 -17.38 25.42 -8.63
N PRO A 23 -17.69 24.13 -8.40
CA PRO A 23 -17.30 23.49 -7.15
C PRO A 23 -15.77 23.56 -7.09
N LEU A 24 -15.21 24.27 -6.10
CA LEU A 24 -13.81 24.12 -5.71
C LEU A 24 -13.66 22.67 -5.28
N VAL A 25 -13.11 21.84 -6.17
CA VAL A 25 -12.59 20.53 -5.79
C VAL A 25 -11.41 20.83 -4.88
N HIS A 26 -11.65 20.85 -3.56
CA HIS A 26 -10.57 20.82 -2.59
C HIS A 26 -9.84 19.51 -2.83
N ALA A 27 -8.65 19.56 -3.42
CA ALA A 27 -7.70 18.46 -3.30
C ALA A 27 -7.60 18.20 -1.80
N ALA A 28 -7.96 16.97 -1.37
CA ALA A 28 -7.85 16.59 0.03
C ALA A 28 -6.40 16.86 0.42
N ASP A 29 -6.19 17.83 1.33
CA ASP A 29 -4.86 18.17 1.84
C ASP A 29 -4.28 16.90 2.46
N THR A 30 -3.39 16.24 1.70
CA THR A 30 -2.70 15.05 2.16
C THR A 30 -1.80 15.46 3.30
N SER A 31 -2.06 14.96 4.50
CA SER A 31 -1.27 15.35 5.68
C SER A 31 0.22 15.00 5.47
N PRO A 32 1.15 15.77 6.07
CA PRO A 32 2.58 15.44 5.99
C PRO A 32 2.90 14.01 6.43
N MET A 33 2.17 13.48 7.41
CA MET A 33 2.33 12.10 7.87
C MET A 33 1.86 11.08 6.83
N ASP A 34 0.78 11.40 6.08
CA ASP A 34 0.32 10.55 4.99
C ASP A 34 1.34 10.48 3.86
N LEU A 35 1.88 11.62 3.43
CA LEU A 35 2.93 11.67 2.42
C LEU A 35 4.18 10.92 2.86
N MET A 36 4.63 11.12 4.09
CA MET A 36 5.78 10.42 4.65
C MET A 36 5.58 8.91 4.65
N ALA A 37 4.43 8.44 5.14
CA ALA A 37 4.11 7.01 5.16
C ALA A 37 4.09 6.43 3.75
N ARG A 38 3.51 7.13 2.77
CA ARG A 38 3.46 6.69 1.37
C ARG A 38 4.84 6.60 0.74
N TYR A 39 5.69 7.60 0.92
CA TYR A 39 7.05 7.58 0.35
C TYR A 39 7.90 6.47 0.94
N ILE A 40 7.82 6.23 2.26
CA ILE A 40 8.52 5.12 2.91
C ILE A 40 8.02 3.78 2.35
N LEU A 41 6.71 3.59 2.25
CA LEU A 41 6.12 2.36 1.74
C LEU A 41 6.45 2.11 0.27
N GLU A 42 6.41 3.15 -0.56
CA GLU A 42 6.78 3.06 -1.98
C GLU A 42 8.25 2.66 -2.13
N THR A 43 9.13 3.29 -1.38
CA THR A 43 10.57 3.00 -1.37
C THR A 43 10.84 1.56 -0.91
N ALA A 44 10.23 1.13 0.21
CA ALA A 44 10.40 -0.22 0.73
C ALA A 44 9.89 -1.28 -0.25
N ARG A 45 8.74 -1.02 -0.89
CA ARG A 45 8.17 -1.90 -1.91
C ARG A 45 9.06 -1.97 -3.16
N ALA A 46 9.63 -0.84 -3.60
CA ALA A 46 10.54 -0.80 -4.73
C ALA A 46 11.80 -1.62 -4.45
N PHE A 47 12.43 -1.44 -3.30
CA PHE A 47 13.62 -2.21 -2.91
C PHE A 47 13.33 -3.70 -2.79
N ARG A 48 12.20 -4.08 -2.16
CA ARG A 48 11.79 -5.47 -2.09
C ARG A 48 11.54 -6.08 -3.48
N THR A 49 10.95 -5.32 -4.39
CA THR A 49 10.72 -5.75 -5.76
C THR A 49 12.01 -5.98 -6.53
N VAL A 50 12.94 -5.03 -6.46
CA VAL A 50 14.26 -5.16 -7.09
C VAL A 50 15.03 -6.33 -6.49
N TYR A 51 15.04 -6.46 -5.16
CA TYR A 51 15.68 -7.59 -4.49
C TYR A 51 15.13 -8.92 -5.00
N SER A 52 13.80 -9.08 -5.05
CA SER A 52 13.15 -10.32 -5.52
C SER A 52 13.42 -10.62 -6.99
N LYS A 53 13.23 -9.63 -7.88
CA LYS A 53 13.32 -9.84 -9.33
C LYS A 53 14.74 -9.86 -9.87
N THR A 54 15.68 -9.24 -9.15
CA THR A 54 17.06 -9.13 -9.66
C THR A 54 18.01 -9.97 -8.84
N ILE A 55 18.08 -9.73 -7.53
CA ILE A 55 19.09 -10.41 -6.70
C ILE A 55 18.74 -11.89 -6.53
N VAL A 56 17.51 -12.19 -6.10
CA VAL A 56 17.07 -13.58 -5.85
C VAL A 56 17.06 -14.40 -7.14
N GLU A 57 16.50 -13.88 -8.23
CA GLU A 57 16.46 -14.60 -9.50
C GLU A 57 17.86 -14.80 -10.12
N GLN A 58 18.75 -13.82 -10.01
CA GLN A 58 20.14 -13.98 -10.49
C GLN A 58 20.91 -14.98 -9.64
N SER A 59 20.74 -14.92 -8.32
CA SER A 59 21.39 -15.86 -7.39
C SER A 59 20.96 -17.31 -7.65
N ASP A 60 19.68 -17.52 -7.93
CA ASP A 60 19.15 -18.85 -8.23
C ASP A 60 19.79 -19.48 -9.49
N ARG A 61 20.11 -18.67 -10.50
CA ARG A 61 20.78 -19.10 -11.73
C ARG A 61 22.18 -19.67 -11.50
N VAL A 62 22.85 -19.24 -10.42
CA VAL A 62 24.19 -19.69 -10.04
C VAL A 62 24.16 -20.65 -8.84
N GLY A 63 22.99 -21.19 -8.50
CA GLY A 63 22.83 -22.19 -7.46
C GLY A 63 22.74 -21.65 -6.04
N VAL A 64 22.62 -20.30 -5.86
CA VAL A 64 22.40 -19.68 -4.56
C VAL A 64 20.89 -19.48 -4.37
N LYS A 65 20.32 -20.14 -3.36
CA LYS A 65 18.86 -20.23 -3.14
C LYS A 65 18.37 -19.30 -2.04
N PRO A 66 17.19 -18.68 -2.19
CA PRO A 66 16.54 -18.01 -1.06
C PRO A 66 16.14 -19.05 -0.01
N SER A 67 16.61 -18.85 1.23
CA SER A 67 16.38 -19.77 2.34
C SER A 67 16.12 -19.03 3.65
N GLU A 68 15.34 -19.64 4.53
CA GLU A 68 15.13 -19.14 5.88
C GLU A 68 16.41 -19.17 6.72
N ASN A 69 17.26 -20.17 6.47
CA ASN A 69 18.51 -20.40 7.16
C ASN A 69 19.75 -19.87 6.38
N TRP A 70 19.55 -18.93 5.49
CA TRP A 70 20.55 -18.39 4.57
C TRP A 70 21.90 -18.08 5.23
N ALA A 71 21.89 -17.61 6.49
CA ALA A 71 23.11 -17.21 7.20
C ALA A 71 24.00 -18.40 7.61
N THR A 72 23.46 -19.60 7.66
CA THR A 72 24.17 -20.83 8.04
C THR A 72 24.38 -21.81 6.87
N GLU A 73 23.77 -21.50 5.72
CA GLU A 73 23.88 -22.29 4.51
C GLU A 73 24.98 -21.74 3.60
N SER A 74 25.81 -22.61 3.04
CA SER A 74 26.95 -22.21 2.17
C SER A 74 26.51 -21.52 0.87
N HIS A 75 25.28 -21.73 0.42
CA HIS A 75 24.73 -21.18 -0.83
C HIS A 75 23.32 -20.60 -0.60
N GLY A 76 23.11 -19.99 0.58
CA GLY A 76 21.85 -19.35 0.96
C GLY A 76 21.87 -17.84 0.71
N ILE A 77 20.71 -17.28 0.36
CA ILE A 77 20.45 -15.84 0.32
C ILE A 77 19.17 -15.54 1.09
N MET A 78 19.10 -14.35 1.68
CA MET A 78 17.87 -13.92 2.40
C MET A 78 16.62 -14.10 1.57
N LEU A 79 15.54 -14.56 2.21
CA LEU A 79 14.21 -14.41 1.64
C LEU A 79 13.84 -12.92 1.50
N PRO A 80 13.06 -12.53 0.48
CA PRO A 80 12.60 -11.14 0.33
C PRO A 80 11.89 -10.56 1.57
N ALA A 81 11.18 -11.41 2.33
CA ALA A 81 10.56 -11.01 3.59
C ALA A 81 11.59 -10.73 4.68
N GLN A 82 12.63 -11.57 4.80
CA GLN A 82 13.73 -11.36 5.74
C GLN A 82 14.52 -10.09 5.40
N PHE A 83 14.73 -9.79 4.13
CA PHE A 83 15.38 -8.55 3.69
C PHE A 83 14.65 -7.30 4.18
N VAL A 84 13.32 -7.22 4.02
CA VAL A 84 12.53 -6.09 4.54
C VAL A 84 12.59 -6.01 6.05
N LYS A 85 12.50 -7.15 6.75
CA LYS A 85 12.58 -7.20 8.22
C LYS A 85 13.96 -6.78 8.72
N ALA A 86 15.03 -7.26 8.08
CA ALA A 86 16.40 -6.88 8.43
C ALA A 86 16.61 -5.37 8.23
N ALA A 87 16.17 -4.80 7.10
CA ALA A 87 16.20 -3.36 6.89
C ALA A 87 15.42 -2.62 7.99
N GLY A 88 14.26 -3.13 8.40
CA GLY A 88 13.46 -2.57 9.50
C GLY A 88 14.19 -2.55 10.84
N THR A 89 15.10 -3.49 11.13
CA THR A 89 15.88 -3.50 12.38
C THR A 89 16.96 -2.40 12.42
N GLU A 90 17.43 -1.95 11.26
CA GLU A 90 18.40 -0.85 11.16
C GLU A 90 17.75 0.53 11.36
N ILE A 91 16.44 0.65 11.14
CA ILE A 91 15.70 1.89 11.27
C ILE A 91 15.38 2.15 12.75
N LYS A 92 15.73 3.35 13.27
CA LYS A 92 15.52 3.72 14.67
C LYS A 92 14.39 4.72 14.88
N SER A 93 13.96 5.43 13.84
CA SER A 93 12.98 6.53 13.93
C SER A 93 11.53 6.10 13.71
N PHE A 94 11.31 4.93 13.09
CA PHE A 94 9.99 4.36 12.85
C PHE A 94 10.09 2.83 12.71
N GLU A 95 8.95 2.15 12.77
CA GLU A 95 8.92 0.71 12.52
C GLU A 95 8.58 0.43 11.05
N LEU A 96 9.35 -0.47 10.43
CA LEU A 96 9.07 -1.05 9.11
C LEU A 96 9.02 -2.57 9.25
N GLY A 97 8.01 -3.20 8.64
CA GLY A 97 7.86 -4.65 8.71
C GLY A 97 6.87 -5.21 7.71
N LEU A 98 6.46 -6.43 7.96
CA LEU A 98 5.48 -7.17 7.16
C LEU A 98 4.38 -7.69 8.07
N ILE A 99 3.14 -7.63 7.60
CA ILE A 99 1.98 -8.22 8.27
C ILE A 99 1.12 -9.03 7.31
N GLY A 100 0.44 -10.04 7.85
CA GLY A 100 -0.54 -10.85 7.14
C GLY A 100 -1.66 -11.29 8.07
N LEU A 101 -2.84 -11.64 7.54
CA LEU A 101 -3.93 -12.20 8.35
C LEU A 101 -3.64 -13.64 8.78
N THR A 102 -2.92 -14.36 7.94
CA THR A 102 -2.52 -15.77 8.16
C THR A 102 -1.04 -15.94 7.78
N PRO A 103 -0.12 -15.25 8.50
CA PRO A 103 1.30 -15.29 8.15
C PRO A 103 1.91 -16.64 8.53
N LEU A 104 3.06 -17.00 7.93
CA LEU A 104 3.83 -18.19 8.32
C LEU A 104 4.32 -18.09 9.77
N TYR A 105 4.67 -16.89 10.21
CA TYR A 105 5.18 -16.61 11.54
C TYR A 105 4.24 -15.71 12.33
N PRO A 106 3.82 -16.08 13.55
CA PRO A 106 2.94 -15.26 14.38
C PRO A 106 3.45 -13.83 14.63
N SER A 107 4.78 -13.61 14.59
CA SER A 107 5.38 -12.27 14.71
C SER A 107 4.98 -11.30 13.59
N ASN A 108 4.43 -11.81 12.49
CA ASN A 108 3.94 -11.02 11.38
C ASN A 108 2.40 -10.83 11.41
N LEU A 109 1.75 -11.14 12.52
CA LEU A 109 0.34 -10.77 12.72
C LEU A 109 0.21 -9.24 12.89
N PRO A 110 -0.93 -8.63 12.49
CA PRO A 110 -1.24 -7.25 12.84
C PRO A 110 -1.16 -7.02 14.36
N LYS A 111 -0.57 -5.89 14.77
CA LYS A 111 -0.41 -5.55 16.20
C LYS A 111 -1.67 -4.93 16.81
N THR A 112 -2.57 -4.39 15.98
CA THR A 112 -3.78 -3.71 16.44
C THR A 112 -5.00 -4.10 15.60
N GLN A 113 -6.19 -3.83 16.14
CA GLN A 113 -7.44 -4.04 15.41
C GLN A 113 -7.50 -3.17 14.14
N ALA A 114 -7.01 -1.91 14.23
CA ALA A 114 -6.96 -1.01 13.08
C ALA A 114 -6.09 -1.56 11.93
N GLU A 115 -4.95 -2.18 12.24
CA GLU A 115 -4.12 -2.87 11.23
C GLU A 115 -4.85 -4.07 10.62
N THR A 116 -5.55 -4.84 11.44
CA THR A 116 -6.34 -5.99 10.99
C THR A 116 -7.44 -5.54 10.02
N ASP A 117 -8.18 -4.49 10.36
CA ASP A 117 -9.28 -3.98 9.54
C ASP A 117 -8.78 -3.35 8.25
N ALA A 118 -7.67 -2.61 8.32
CA ALA A 118 -7.00 -2.04 7.16
C ALA A 118 -6.53 -3.13 6.18
N LEU A 119 -5.93 -4.20 6.70
CA LEU A 119 -5.47 -5.33 5.89
C LEU A 119 -6.64 -6.10 5.26
N LYS A 120 -7.74 -6.33 6.01
CA LYS A 120 -8.98 -6.93 5.47
C LYS A 120 -9.58 -6.08 4.35
N LYS A 121 -9.61 -4.75 4.53
CA LYS A 121 -10.08 -3.81 3.50
C LYS A 121 -9.24 -3.89 2.23
N MET A 122 -7.92 -4.00 2.39
CA MET A 122 -6.99 -4.16 1.27
C MET A 122 -7.21 -5.49 0.54
N MET A 123 -7.41 -6.59 1.28
CA MET A 123 -7.67 -7.91 0.69
C MET A 123 -9.03 -7.98 -0.01
N ALA A 124 -10.03 -7.26 0.47
CA ALA A 124 -11.36 -7.19 -0.15
C ALA A 124 -11.39 -6.26 -1.40
N ASN A 125 -10.39 -5.41 -1.57
CA ASN A 125 -10.33 -4.46 -2.70
C ASN A 125 -8.96 -4.58 -3.40
N PRO A 126 -8.85 -5.38 -4.47
CA PRO A 126 -7.60 -5.58 -5.20
C PRO A 126 -6.97 -4.31 -5.80
N ASP A 127 -7.76 -3.25 -6.00
CA ASP A 127 -7.28 -1.97 -6.52
C ASP A 127 -6.64 -1.10 -5.43
N LEU A 128 -6.90 -1.39 -4.17
CA LEU A 128 -6.34 -0.67 -3.03
C LEU A 128 -4.90 -1.10 -2.77
N LYS A 129 -3.95 -0.46 -3.45
CA LYS A 129 -2.53 -0.81 -3.37
C LYS A 129 -1.83 -0.24 -2.14
N MET A 130 -2.39 0.80 -1.53
CA MET A 130 -1.82 1.48 -0.36
C MET A 130 -2.94 2.13 0.47
N LEU A 131 -2.82 2.05 1.79
CA LEU A 131 -3.76 2.63 2.74
C LEU A 131 -2.98 3.21 3.92
N THR A 132 -3.37 4.41 4.35
CA THR A 132 -2.79 5.08 5.52
C THR A 132 -3.90 5.44 6.51
N PHE A 133 -3.60 5.47 7.80
CA PHE A 133 -4.58 5.73 8.85
C PHE A 133 -3.90 6.12 10.16
N ALA A 134 -4.62 6.86 11.01
CA ALA A 134 -4.22 7.12 12.38
C ALA A 134 -4.64 5.94 13.28
N ASP A 135 -3.81 5.58 14.25
CA ASP A 135 -4.06 4.53 15.24
C ASP A 135 -3.42 4.88 16.58
N GLY A 136 -4.19 5.46 17.47
CA GLY A 136 -3.71 5.99 18.75
C GLY A 136 -2.68 7.12 18.57
N ASN A 137 -1.48 6.92 19.11
CA ASN A 137 -0.36 7.85 18.99
C ASN A 137 0.58 7.54 17.81
N GLN A 138 0.12 6.76 16.88
CA GLN A 138 0.86 6.43 15.66
C GLN A 138 0.06 6.80 14.41
N PHE A 139 0.79 7.15 13.36
CA PHE A 139 0.28 7.19 12.01
C PHE A 139 0.85 5.99 11.27
N LYS A 140 -0.01 5.21 10.62
CA LYS A 140 0.36 3.95 10.01
C LYS A 140 0.05 3.93 8.52
N GLY A 141 0.81 3.12 7.81
CA GLY A 141 0.53 2.85 6.42
C GLY A 141 0.76 1.38 6.08
N LEU A 142 -0.04 0.88 5.15
CA LEU A 142 0.08 -0.45 4.56
C LEU A 142 0.27 -0.33 3.05
N ALA A 143 1.23 -1.06 2.49
CA ALA A 143 1.35 -1.27 1.05
C ALA A 143 1.17 -2.75 0.74
N ALA A 144 0.32 -3.05 -0.23
CA ALA A 144 0.01 -4.42 -0.66
C ALA A 144 1.29 -5.17 -1.04
N ASP A 145 1.48 -6.34 -0.45
CA ASP A 145 2.60 -7.24 -0.70
C ASP A 145 2.15 -8.46 -1.50
N TYR A 146 2.62 -8.55 -2.72
CA TYR A 146 2.24 -9.59 -3.68
C TYR A 146 3.33 -10.66 -3.81
N ALA A 147 2.94 -11.85 -4.24
CA ALA A 147 3.86 -12.85 -4.78
C ALA A 147 4.50 -12.29 -6.07
N ILE A 148 5.63 -11.60 -5.94
CA ILE A 148 6.28 -10.86 -7.04
C ILE A 148 6.77 -11.80 -8.14
N THR A 149 7.27 -12.98 -7.75
CA THR A 149 7.73 -14.04 -8.65
C THR A 149 7.02 -15.35 -8.31
N GLN A 150 7.05 -16.31 -9.23
CA GLN A 150 6.51 -17.64 -8.97
C GLN A 150 7.18 -18.32 -7.78
N ALA A 151 8.48 -18.10 -7.58
CA ALA A 151 9.22 -18.61 -6.42
C ALA A 151 8.63 -18.17 -5.06
N CYS A 152 8.03 -16.98 -4.98
CA CYS A 152 7.33 -16.53 -3.77
C CYS A 152 6.12 -17.44 -3.47
N ALA A 153 5.31 -17.69 -4.49
CA ALA A 153 4.13 -18.54 -4.37
C ALA A 153 4.53 -19.98 -4.04
N ASP A 154 5.52 -20.55 -4.75
CA ASP A 154 5.98 -21.93 -4.56
C ASP A 154 6.54 -22.15 -3.13
N CYS A 155 7.36 -21.24 -2.63
CA CYS A 155 7.89 -21.30 -1.26
C CYS A 155 6.75 -21.32 -0.23
N HIS A 156 5.78 -20.40 -0.34
CA HIS A 156 4.63 -20.38 0.56
C HIS A 156 3.76 -21.63 0.43
N ASN A 157 3.53 -22.13 -0.77
CA ASN A 157 2.72 -23.34 -1.00
C ASN A 157 3.38 -24.60 -0.42
N GLN A 158 4.71 -24.67 -0.44
CA GLN A 158 5.48 -25.81 0.07
C GLN A 158 5.74 -25.71 1.59
N HIS A 159 5.74 -24.49 2.16
CA HIS A 159 6.10 -24.31 3.55
C HIS A 159 5.13 -25.02 4.51
N PRO A 160 5.61 -25.84 5.47
CA PRO A 160 4.73 -26.65 6.35
C PRO A 160 3.71 -25.81 7.12
N ALA A 161 4.10 -24.63 7.61
CA ALA A 161 3.26 -23.73 8.39
C ALA A 161 2.31 -22.88 7.55
N SER A 162 2.33 -22.98 6.20
CA SER A 162 1.44 -22.16 5.37
C SER A 162 0.00 -22.68 5.47
N PRO A 163 -0.96 -21.83 5.84
CA PRO A 163 -2.37 -22.22 5.90
C PRO A 163 -3.03 -22.29 4.53
N LYS A 164 -2.40 -21.68 3.51
CA LYS A 164 -2.85 -21.65 2.12
C LYS A 164 -1.78 -22.27 1.23
N LYS A 165 -2.16 -23.19 0.33
CA LYS A 165 -1.25 -24.00 -0.51
C LYS A 165 -1.45 -23.78 -2.02
N ASP A 166 -2.22 -22.77 -2.39
CA ASP A 166 -2.62 -22.52 -3.78
C ASP A 166 -2.35 -21.07 -4.22
N PHE A 167 -1.32 -20.44 -3.63
CA PHE A 167 -0.85 -19.12 -4.07
C PHE A 167 -0.32 -19.20 -5.51
N ARG A 168 -0.55 -18.11 -6.24
CA ARG A 168 -0.03 -17.90 -7.60
C ARG A 168 0.78 -16.60 -7.62
N GLN A 169 1.64 -16.48 -8.61
CA GLN A 169 2.30 -15.21 -8.87
C GLN A 169 1.25 -14.10 -9.07
N GLY A 170 1.43 -12.98 -8.39
CA GLY A 170 0.49 -11.86 -8.39
C GLY A 170 -0.56 -11.90 -7.28
N ASP A 171 -0.69 -12.99 -6.53
CA ASP A 171 -1.60 -13.05 -5.38
C ASP A 171 -1.13 -12.13 -4.25
N LEU A 172 -2.11 -11.49 -3.59
CA LEU A 172 -1.86 -10.70 -2.37
C LEU A 172 -1.55 -11.63 -1.20
N MET A 173 -0.39 -11.47 -0.60
CA MET A 173 0.10 -12.32 0.50
C MET A 173 0.05 -11.64 1.85
N GLY A 174 -0.03 -10.31 1.86
CA GLY A 174 -0.03 -9.49 3.06
C GLY A 174 0.22 -8.03 2.74
N ALA A 175 0.87 -7.31 3.65
CA ALA A 175 1.26 -5.92 3.44
C ALA A 175 2.63 -5.62 4.07
N ILE A 176 3.39 -4.72 3.43
CA ILE A 176 4.45 -3.97 4.09
C ILE A 176 3.78 -2.94 4.98
N VAL A 177 4.19 -2.84 6.23
CA VAL A 177 3.66 -1.89 7.21
C VAL A 177 4.72 -0.89 7.64
N VAL A 178 4.34 0.38 7.72
CA VAL A 178 5.10 1.43 8.42
C VAL A 178 4.30 1.96 9.59
N ARG A 179 4.98 2.21 10.72
CA ARG A 179 4.39 2.79 11.94
C ARG A 179 5.23 3.99 12.36
N LEU A 180 4.67 5.17 12.23
CA LEU A 180 5.30 6.45 12.54
C LEU A 180 4.76 6.95 13.87
N ASN A 181 5.63 7.35 14.81
CA ASN A 181 5.20 7.99 16.03
C ASN A 181 4.79 9.44 15.74
N THR A 182 3.67 9.89 16.31
CA THR A 182 3.13 11.24 16.10
C THR A 182 3.56 12.24 17.18
N LYS A 183 4.39 11.79 18.13
CA LYS A 183 4.94 12.60 19.23
C LYS A 183 6.45 12.46 19.31
#